data_ecb59cd36810619f5c8260f703d54a52
#
_entry.id   ecb59cd36810619f5c8260f703d54a52
#
_cell.length_a   1.000
_cell.length_b   1.000
_cell.length_c   1.000
_cell.angle_alpha   90.00
_cell.angle_beta   90.00
_cell.angle_gamma   90.00
#
_symmetry.space_group_name_H-M   'P 1'
#
loop_
_entity.id
_entity.type
_entity.pdbx_description
1 polymer ?
#
loop_
_entity_poly.entity_id
_entity_poly.type
_entity_poly.pdbx_seq_one_letter_code
_entity_poly.pdbx_strand_id
1 'polypeptide(L)'
;MDVFLDGENSSCRVICRSVAQDESTQTFYPRVVGNTACFGHVQCDSIIMGKAKVRSIPEISCNHVDAGLVHEAAIGKIAGDQILKLQTLGLSYEEAVAKILEGFLR
;
A
#
# COMPACT_ATOMS: atom_id res chain seq x y z
N MET A 1 -8.25 3.78 -9.10
CA MET A 1 -7.11 4.55 -9.63
C MET A 1 -6.68 3.96 -10.96
N ASP A 2 -6.54 4.78 -11.96
CA ASP A 2 -6.14 4.37 -13.31
C ASP A 2 -4.90 5.14 -13.73
N VAL A 3 -3.90 4.44 -14.24
CA VAL A 3 -2.67 5.02 -14.77
C VAL A 3 -2.44 4.48 -16.18
N PHE A 4 -2.26 5.37 -17.13
CA PHE A 4 -1.97 5.02 -18.52
C PHE A 4 -0.56 5.50 -18.90
N LEU A 5 0.27 4.59 -19.34
CA LEU A 5 1.64 4.88 -19.79
C LEU A 5 1.65 4.86 -21.32
N ASP A 6 1.40 6.01 -21.92
CA ASP A 6 1.25 6.18 -23.37
C ASP A 6 2.48 6.82 -24.03
N GLY A 7 3.34 7.47 -23.25
CA GLY A 7 4.56 8.08 -23.75
C GLY A 7 5.72 7.09 -23.79
N GLU A 8 6.49 7.07 -24.88
CA GLU A 8 7.64 6.18 -25.00
C GLU A 8 8.67 6.46 -23.90
N ASN A 9 9.18 5.38 -23.27
CA ASN A 9 10.09 5.42 -22.12
C ASN A 9 9.48 6.12 -20.88
N SER A 10 8.16 6.20 -20.79
CA SER A 10 7.52 6.73 -19.61
C SER A 10 7.64 5.76 -18.43
N SER A 11 7.56 6.29 -17.22
CA SER A 11 7.58 5.47 -16.03
C SER A 11 6.63 6.04 -14.99
N CYS A 12 6.13 5.16 -14.12
CA CYS A 12 5.35 5.58 -12.96
C CYS A 12 5.73 4.74 -11.75
N ARG A 13 5.57 5.34 -10.59
CA ARG A 13 5.65 4.64 -9.32
C ARG A 13 4.49 5.09 -8.45
N VAL A 14 3.69 4.14 -8.04
CA VAL A 14 2.54 4.41 -7.19
C VAL A 14 2.76 3.71 -5.85
N ILE A 15 2.71 4.47 -4.77
CA ILE A 15 2.83 3.93 -3.43
C ILE A 15 1.54 4.27 -2.69
N CYS A 16 0.83 3.23 -2.26
CA CYS A 16 -0.40 3.37 -1.48
C CYS A 16 -0.17 2.79 -0.10
N ARG A 17 -0.53 3.55 0.92
CA ARG A 17 -0.49 3.08 2.30
C ARG A 17 -1.84 3.30 2.93
N SER A 18 -2.35 2.28 3.60
CA SER A 18 -3.66 2.35 4.22
C SER A 18 -3.66 1.70 5.59
N VAL A 19 -4.57 2.15 6.43
CA VAL A 19 -4.82 1.57 7.75
C VAL A 19 -6.30 1.22 7.82
N ALA A 20 -6.60 -0.05 8.07
CA ALA A 20 -7.96 -0.53 8.27
C ALA A 20 -8.16 -0.87 9.75
N GLN A 21 -9.16 -0.28 10.37
CA GLN A 21 -9.43 -0.40 11.81
C GLN A 21 -10.80 -1.01 12.07
N ASP A 22 -10.95 -1.61 13.25
CA ASP A 22 -12.20 -2.18 13.77
C ASP A 22 -12.78 -3.27 12.87
N GLU A 23 -13.95 -3.05 12.28
CA GLU A 23 -14.62 -3.99 11.37
C GLU A 23 -14.70 -3.46 9.95
N SER A 24 -13.88 -2.48 9.61
CA SER A 24 -13.89 -1.87 8.27
C SER A 24 -13.41 -2.85 7.21
N THR A 25 -13.89 -2.65 6.00
CA THR A 25 -13.42 -3.37 4.83
C THR A 25 -12.95 -2.35 3.79
N GLN A 26 -11.73 -2.49 3.35
CA GLN A 26 -11.16 -1.64 2.32
C GLN A 26 -10.84 -2.48 1.10
N THR A 27 -11.25 -2.00 -0.06
CA THR A 27 -10.92 -2.62 -1.33
C THR A 27 -10.23 -1.60 -2.22
N PHE A 28 -9.10 -1.98 -2.78
CA PHE A 28 -8.29 -1.12 -3.63
C PHE A 28 -8.16 -1.73 -5.02
N TYR A 29 -8.49 -0.94 -6.05
CA TYR A 29 -8.46 -1.37 -7.45
C TYR A 29 -7.45 -0.55 -8.24
N PRO A 30 -6.14 -0.86 -8.15
CA PRO A 30 -5.16 -0.18 -9.00
C PRO A 30 -5.22 -0.72 -10.42
N ARG A 31 -5.25 0.18 -11.40
CA ARG A 31 -5.20 -0.18 -12.80
C ARG A 31 -4.05 0.55 -13.47
N VAL A 32 -3.16 -0.21 -14.09
CA VAL A 32 -2.03 0.35 -14.84
C VAL A 32 -2.02 -0.26 -16.24
N VAL A 33 -2.00 0.60 -17.23
CA VAL A 33 -1.99 0.20 -18.64
C VAL A 33 -0.72 0.74 -19.29
N GLY A 34 0.13 -0.15 -19.79
CA GLY A 34 1.34 0.20 -20.52
C GLY A 34 1.15 -0.03 -22.02
N ASN A 35 1.03 1.05 -22.79
CA ASN A 35 0.75 1.00 -24.22
C ASN A 35 1.98 1.18 -25.09
N THR A 36 3.15 1.40 -24.49
CA THR A 36 4.41 1.64 -25.18
C THR A 36 5.56 1.11 -24.35
N ALA A 37 6.81 1.27 -24.79
CA ALA A 37 7.98 0.95 -23.97
C ALA A 37 7.96 1.82 -22.70
N CYS A 38 7.71 1.20 -21.55
CA CYS A 38 7.50 1.92 -20.30
C CYS A 38 7.77 1.00 -19.09
N PHE A 39 7.83 1.60 -17.92
CA PHE A 39 7.95 0.88 -16.66
C PHE A 39 6.96 1.43 -15.63
N GLY A 40 6.24 0.54 -14.97
CA GLY A 40 5.33 0.92 -13.89
C GLY A 40 5.51 0.01 -12.67
N HIS A 41 5.54 0.61 -11.50
CA HIS A 41 5.61 -0.10 -10.22
C HIS A 41 4.50 0.40 -9.30
N VAL A 42 3.66 -0.51 -8.83
CA VAL A 42 2.60 -0.21 -7.88
C VAL A 42 2.86 -0.98 -6.60
N GLN A 43 2.93 -0.28 -5.50
CA GLN A 43 3.14 -0.86 -4.18
C GLN A 43 1.99 -0.45 -3.26
N CYS A 44 1.30 -1.44 -2.70
CA CYS A 44 0.18 -1.22 -1.77
C CYS A 44 0.52 -1.86 -0.44
N ASP A 45 0.73 -1.03 0.58
CA ASP A 45 1.03 -1.47 1.93
C ASP A 45 -0.13 -1.13 2.85
N SER A 46 -0.56 -2.09 3.66
CA SER A 46 -1.70 -1.91 4.55
C SER A 46 -1.41 -2.47 5.93
N ILE A 47 -1.91 -1.77 6.94
CA ILE A 47 -1.94 -2.25 8.32
C ILE A 47 -3.39 -2.56 8.70
N ILE A 48 -3.62 -3.77 9.21
CA ILE A 48 -4.92 -4.20 9.69
C ILE A 48 -4.93 -4.16 11.21
N MET A 49 -5.99 -3.61 11.78
CA MET A 49 -6.24 -3.57 13.21
C MET A 49 -7.62 -4.15 13.51
N GLY A 50 -7.71 -4.98 14.56
CA GLY A 50 -8.97 -5.61 14.93
C GLY A 50 -9.44 -6.63 13.90
N LYS A 51 -10.70 -6.54 13.49
CA LYS A 51 -11.32 -7.45 12.53
C LYS A 51 -11.41 -6.87 11.13
N ALA A 52 -10.66 -5.81 10.85
CA ALA A 52 -10.67 -5.17 9.55
C ALA A 52 -10.13 -6.07 8.45
N LYS A 53 -10.59 -5.84 7.22
CA LYS A 53 -10.17 -6.58 6.04
C LYS A 53 -9.70 -5.61 4.97
N VAL A 54 -8.61 -5.97 4.31
CA VAL A 54 -8.07 -5.22 3.18
C VAL A 54 -7.94 -6.16 2.00
N ARG A 55 -8.42 -5.72 0.85
CA ARG A 55 -8.36 -6.46 -0.39
C ARG A 55 -7.80 -5.58 -1.50
N SER A 56 -6.78 -6.06 -2.20
CA SER A 56 -6.22 -5.38 -3.35
C SER A 56 -6.48 -6.23 -4.59
N ILE A 57 -7.10 -5.63 -5.61
CA ILE A 57 -7.40 -6.28 -6.87
C ILE A 57 -6.72 -5.48 -7.97
N PRO A 58 -5.45 -5.81 -8.30
CA PRO A 58 -4.74 -5.08 -9.33
C PRO A 58 -5.20 -5.49 -10.73
N GLU A 59 -5.21 -4.53 -11.64
CA GLU A 59 -5.41 -4.77 -13.06
C GLU A 59 -4.21 -4.19 -13.81
N ILE A 60 -3.45 -5.07 -14.45
CA ILE A 60 -2.25 -4.69 -15.19
C ILE A 60 -2.40 -5.15 -16.63
N SER A 61 -2.25 -4.22 -17.56
CA SER A 61 -2.31 -4.49 -19.00
C SER A 61 -1.03 -4.03 -19.67
N CYS A 62 -0.22 -4.99 -20.13
CA CYS A 62 0.98 -4.74 -20.92
C CYS A 62 0.65 -4.91 -22.40
N ASN A 63 0.46 -3.80 -23.10
CA ASN A 63 0.08 -3.79 -24.51
C ASN A 63 1.27 -3.60 -25.45
N HIS A 64 2.47 -3.62 -24.90
CA HIS A 64 3.72 -3.47 -25.65
C HIS A 64 4.75 -4.47 -25.12
N VAL A 65 5.57 -5.02 -26.00
CA VAL A 65 6.58 -6.04 -25.64
C VAL A 65 7.61 -5.52 -24.63
N ASP A 66 7.90 -4.20 -24.68
CA ASP A 66 8.85 -3.56 -23.77
C ASP A 66 8.17 -2.86 -22.58
N ALA A 67 6.91 -3.12 -22.33
CA ALA A 67 6.22 -2.62 -21.15
C ALA A 67 6.52 -3.53 -19.96
N GLY A 68 7.08 -2.98 -18.90
CA GLY A 68 7.34 -3.66 -17.64
C GLY A 68 6.46 -3.11 -16.54
N LEU A 69 5.51 -3.92 -16.04
CA LEU A 69 4.61 -3.51 -14.98
C LEU A 69 4.72 -4.49 -13.82
N VAL A 70 4.92 -3.94 -12.62
CA VAL A 70 5.09 -4.72 -11.40
C VAL A 70 4.08 -4.26 -10.36
N HIS A 71 3.44 -5.19 -9.68
CA HIS A 71 2.56 -4.93 -8.55
C HIS A 71 3.04 -5.69 -7.32
N GLU A 72 3.18 -4.98 -6.21
CA GLU A 72 3.53 -5.55 -4.92
C GLU A 72 2.48 -5.16 -3.88
N ALA A 73 2.16 -6.08 -2.99
CA ALA A 73 1.24 -5.80 -1.90
C ALA A 73 1.76 -6.44 -0.62
N ALA A 74 1.70 -5.69 0.47
CA ALA A 74 2.05 -6.17 1.79
C ALA A 74 0.92 -5.83 2.76
N ILE A 75 0.46 -6.82 3.52
CA ILE A 75 -0.57 -6.63 4.53
C ILE A 75 0.00 -7.15 5.85
N GLY A 76 -0.04 -6.31 6.88
CA GLY A 76 0.53 -6.65 8.17
C GLY A 76 -0.27 -6.09 9.33
N LYS A 77 0.16 -6.45 10.52
CA LYS A 77 -0.37 -5.95 11.79
C LYS A 77 0.73 -5.27 12.56
N ILE A 78 0.36 -4.35 13.44
CA ILE A 78 1.33 -3.72 14.35
C ILE A 78 1.89 -4.79 15.28
N ALA A 79 3.22 -4.86 15.37
CA ALA A 79 3.87 -5.79 16.28
C ALA A 79 3.69 -5.36 17.73
N GLY A 80 3.30 -6.32 18.59
CA GLY A 80 3.06 -6.04 20.00
C GLY A 80 4.29 -5.53 20.75
N ASP A 81 5.48 -5.98 20.36
CA ASP A 81 6.74 -5.53 20.97
C ASP A 81 7.08 -4.08 20.60
N GLN A 82 6.67 -3.57 19.46
CA GLN A 82 6.78 -2.15 19.13
C GLN A 82 5.93 -1.29 20.06
N ILE A 83 4.70 -1.72 20.31
CA ILE A 83 3.79 -1.04 21.24
C ILE A 83 4.38 -1.07 22.65
N LEU A 84 4.84 -2.23 23.10
CA LEU A 84 5.42 -2.39 24.42
C LEU A 84 6.63 -1.47 24.63
N LYS A 85 7.51 -1.39 23.63
CA LYS A 85 8.69 -0.52 23.68
C LYS A 85 8.31 0.96 23.88
N LEU A 86 7.30 1.44 23.16
CA LEU A 86 6.83 2.81 23.28
C LEU A 86 6.15 3.05 24.64
N GLN A 87 5.45 2.04 25.17
CA GLN A 87 4.85 2.12 26.50
C GLN A 87 5.92 2.22 27.59
N THR A 88 7.06 1.55 27.44
CA THR A 88 8.17 1.66 28.39
C THR A 88 8.79 3.07 28.38
N LEU A 89 8.61 3.82 27.30
CA LEU A 89 9.05 5.21 27.21
C LEU A 89 8.02 6.21 27.74
N GLY A 90 6.92 5.73 28.34
CA GLY A 90 5.92 6.57 28.98
C GLY A 90 4.68 6.86 28.15
N LEU A 91 4.52 6.25 26.96
CA LEU A 91 3.35 6.43 26.14
C LEU A 91 2.24 5.46 26.58
N SER A 92 0.98 5.90 26.50
CA SER A 92 -0.16 5.00 26.63
C SER A 92 -0.25 4.07 25.42
N TYR A 93 -1.06 3.02 25.53
CA TYR A 93 -1.31 2.13 24.39
C TYR A 93 -1.81 2.92 23.17
N GLU A 94 -2.78 3.79 23.37
CA GLU A 94 -3.37 4.58 22.30
C GLU A 94 -2.36 5.54 21.67
N GLU A 95 -1.54 6.19 22.48
CA GLU A 95 -0.47 7.06 21.99
C GLU A 95 0.60 6.28 21.22
N ALA A 96 0.95 5.09 21.69
CA ALA A 96 1.92 4.23 21.01
C ALA A 96 1.41 3.80 19.62
N VAL A 97 0.16 3.37 19.54
CA VAL A 97 -0.48 2.99 18.27
C VAL A 97 -0.53 4.17 17.31
N ALA A 98 -0.96 5.34 17.79
CA ALA A 98 -1.04 6.55 16.97
C ALA A 98 0.34 6.94 16.40
N LYS A 99 1.38 6.79 17.19
CA LYS A 99 2.74 7.10 16.76
C LYS A 99 3.24 6.18 15.67
N ILE A 100 2.97 4.89 15.80
CA ILE A 100 3.33 3.89 14.78
C ILE A 100 2.58 4.14 13.47
N LEU A 101 1.28 4.40 13.55
CA LEU A 101 0.47 4.67 12.36
C LEU A 101 0.87 5.95 11.65
N GLU A 102 1.20 7.00 12.40
CA GLU A 102 1.71 8.24 11.84
C GLU A 102 2.99 8.02 11.03
N GLY A 103 3.94 7.25 11.59
CA GLY A 103 5.17 6.90 10.90
C GLY A 103 4.93 6.06 9.64
N PHE A 104 3.98 5.14 9.68
CA PHE A 104 3.64 4.30 8.54
C PHE A 104 3.03 5.10 7.39
N LEU A 105 2.18 6.07 7.68
CA LEU A 105 1.45 6.84 6.66
C LEU A 105 2.27 7.98 6.02
N ARG A 106 3.45 8.23 6.48
CA ARG A 106 4.33 9.27 5.93
C ARG A 106 4.92 8.93 4.57
#